data_ab3a9427a3495264f0c9e2a939f790a1
#
_entry.id   ab3a9427a3495264f0c9e2a939f790a1
#
_cell.length_a   1.000
_cell.length_b   1.000
_cell.length_c   1.000
_cell.angle_alpha   90.00
_cell.angle_beta   90.00
_cell.angle_gamma   90.00
#
_symmetry.space_group_name_H-M   'P 1'
#
loop_
_entity.id
_entity.type
_entity.pdbx_description
1 polymer ?
#
loop_
_entity_poly.entity_id
_entity_poly.type
_entity_poly.pdbx_seq_one_letter_code
_entity_poly.pdbx_strand_id
1 'polypeptide(L)'
;ICIKGPYSHNNLQIDDDREFAKMVRLCREAVGDEMTLMADVAYAWQDWKSAKRALDMCEKENLFFIETPLPIEDLEGLNKLSQSVQTRTATGEMLQTRYECFETIIRGNVDVIQPDVGRVGGLTEAKRVCDFAEDKGVLVVPHCWKSAIGIAASTHLSATTLACPYIEFLPNEL
;
A
#
# COMPACT_ATOMS: atom_id res chain seq x y z
N ILE A 1 -4.50 -6.45 -9.98
CA ILE A 1 -3.75 -7.55 -9.33
C ILE A 1 -2.67 -6.93 -8.46
N CYS A 2 -2.55 -7.39 -7.19
CA CYS A 2 -1.46 -7.03 -6.32
C CYS A 2 -0.44 -8.17 -6.24
N ILE A 3 0.80 -7.88 -6.63
CA ILE A 3 1.93 -8.81 -6.48
C ILE A 3 2.32 -8.78 -5.00
N LYS A 4 2.31 -9.91 -4.34
CA LYS A 4 2.92 -10.03 -3.01
C LYS A 4 4.40 -10.37 -3.20
N GLY A 5 5.28 -9.53 -2.68
CA GLY A 5 6.73 -9.65 -2.87
C GLY A 5 7.33 -10.93 -2.31
N PRO A 6 8.53 -11.28 -2.74
CA PRO A 6 9.24 -12.42 -2.20
C PRO A 6 9.70 -12.09 -0.79
N TYR A 7 8.88 -12.38 0.22
CA TYR A 7 9.37 -12.35 1.58
C TYR A 7 9.85 -13.74 1.99
N SER A 8 11.05 -13.82 2.52
CA SER A 8 11.36 -14.97 3.36
C SER A 8 10.65 -14.75 4.70
N HIS A 9 9.98 -15.76 5.21
CA HIS A 9 9.32 -15.71 6.52
C HIS A 9 10.23 -15.32 7.68
N ASN A 10 11.53 -15.32 7.48
CA ASN A 10 12.55 -15.05 8.49
C ASN A 10 13.39 -13.81 8.23
N ASN A 11 13.28 -13.18 7.08
CA ASN A 11 14.00 -11.97 6.72
C ASN A 11 13.16 -11.19 5.72
N LEU A 12 12.57 -10.11 6.19
CA LEU A 12 11.76 -9.19 5.37
C LEU A 12 12.65 -8.33 4.44
N GLN A 13 13.82 -8.81 4.07
CA GLN A 13 14.71 -8.13 3.15
C GLN A 13 14.55 -8.74 1.76
N ILE A 14 14.24 -7.90 0.82
CA ILE A 14 14.48 -8.20 -0.59
C ILE A 14 15.98 -8.06 -0.78
N ASP A 15 16.66 -9.19 -0.87
CA ASP A 15 18.13 -9.23 -0.95
C ASP A 15 18.67 -8.63 -2.25
N ASP A 16 17.81 -8.46 -3.27
CA ASP A 16 18.21 -7.87 -4.55
C ASP A 16 17.09 -7.01 -5.16
N ASP A 17 17.35 -5.70 -5.28
CA ASP A 17 16.50 -4.75 -6.01
C ASP A 17 16.17 -5.24 -7.43
N ARG A 18 17.08 -6.00 -8.05
CA ARG A 18 16.93 -6.58 -9.39
C ARG A 18 15.92 -7.73 -9.41
N GLU A 19 15.86 -8.55 -8.36
CA GLU A 19 14.87 -9.64 -8.27
C GLU A 19 13.45 -9.08 -8.18
N PHE A 20 13.25 -8.03 -7.38
CA PHE A 20 11.97 -7.33 -7.34
C PHE A 20 11.58 -6.80 -8.74
N ALA A 21 12.47 -6.05 -9.37
CA ALA A 21 12.21 -5.48 -10.69
C ALA A 21 11.98 -6.56 -11.76
N LYS A 22 12.69 -7.69 -11.69
CA LYS A 22 12.47 -8.84 -12.57
C LYS A 22 11.09 -9.46 -12.33
N MET A 23 10.68 -9.65 -11.09
CA MET A 23 9.36 -10.18 -10.75
C MET A 23 8.26 -9.29 -11.31
N VAL A 24 8.34 -7.97 -11.11
CA VAL A 24 7.37 -7.00 -11.64
C VAL A 24 7.27 -7.09 -13.16
N ARG A 25 8.41 -7.15 -13.87
CA ARG A 25 8.43 -7.32 -15.34
C ARG A 25 7.75 -8.61 -15.79
N LEU A 26 8.10 -9.74 -15.18
CA LEU A 26 7.48 -11.02 -15.53
C LEU A 26 5.97 -11.03 -15.29
N CYS A 27 5.53 -10.39 -14.21
CA CYS A 27 4.09 -10.22 -13.96
C CYS A 27 3.44 -9.35 -15.04
N ARG A 28 4.06 -8.22 -15.41
CA ARG A 28 3.55 -7.33 -16.47
C ARG A 28 3.48 -8.04 -17.81
N GLU A 29 4.52 -8.78 -18.19
CA GLU A 29 4.55 -9.60 -19.40
C GLU A 29 3.42 -10.65 -19.42
N ALA A 30 3.12 -11.26 -18.27
CA ALA A 30 2.09 -12.28 -18.15
C ALA A 30 0.66 -11.72 -18.21
N VAL A 31 0.41 -10.54 -17.66
CA VAL A 31 -0.95 -9.96 -17.54
C VAL A 31 -1.27 -8.92 -18.61
N GLY A 32 -0.28 -8.45 -19.36
CA GLY A 32 -0.43 -7.41 -20.39
C GLY A 32 -0.59 -6.00 -19.82
N ASP A 33 -0.64 -4.99 -20.69
CA ASP A 33 -0.62 -3.57 -20.30
C ASP A 33 -1.93 -3.06 -19.73
N GLU A 34 -3.06 -3.70 -20.04
CA GLU A 34 -4.39 -3.28 -19.60
C GLU A 34 -4.67 -3.60 -18.11
N MET A 35 -3.93 -4.52 -17.53
CA MET A 35 -4.14 -4.91 -16.14
C MET A 35 -3.51 -3.91 -15.19
N THR A 36 -4.30 -3.36 -14.26
CA THR A 36 -3.75 -2.57 -13.15
C THR A 36 -2.90 -3.46 -12.24
N LEU A 37 -1.62 -3.15 -12.12
CA LEU A 37 -0.65 -3.91 -11.36
C LEU A 37 -0.21 -3.11 -10.13
N MET A 38 -0.20 -3.74 -8.98
CA MET A 38 0.24 -3.22 -7.69
C MET A 38 1.26 -4.17 -7.10
N ALA A 39 2.08 -3.72 -6.18
CA ALA A 39 2.99 -4.59 -5.46
C ALA A 39 3.00 -4.28 -3.96
N ASP A 40 2.96 -5.32 -3.14
CA ASP A 40 3.13 -5.25 -1.70
C ASP A 40 4.43 -5.96 -1.32
N VAL A 41 5.28 -5.27 -0.59
CA VAL A 41 6.61 -5.75 -0.21
C VAL A 41 6.79 -5.92 1.30
N ALA A 42 5.74 -5.72 2.07
CA ALA A 42 5.70 -6.00 3.51
C ALA A 42 6.94 -5.50 4.27
N TYR A 43 7.22 -4.20 4.17
CA TYR A 43 8.32 -3.50 4.86
C TYR A 43 9.74 -4.00 4.44
N ALA A 44 9.91 -4.41 3.18
CA ALA A 44 11.13 -5.08 2.73
C ALA A 44 12.38 -4.20 2.76
N TRP A 45 12.27 -2.92 2.47
CA TRP A 45 13.43 -2.04 2.43
C TRP A 45 13.63 -1.28 3.74
N GLN A 46 14.88 -1.23 4.20
CA GLN A 46 15.24 -0.54 5.45
C GLN A 46 15.52 0.95 5.26
N ASP A 47 15.62 1.41 4.01
CA ASP A 47 15.83 2.82 3.67
C ASP A 47 15.19 3.19 2.33
N TRP A 48 14.81 4.47 2.20
CA TRP A 48 14.13 4.99 1.03
C TRP A 48 14.95 4.95 -0.26
N LYS A 49 16.30 4.97 -0.18
CA LYS A 49 17.17 4.93 -1.37
C LYS A 49 17.17 3.53 -2.00
N SER A 50 17.14 2.50 -1.17
CA SER A 50 17.01 1.11 -1.63
C SER A 50 15.65 0.89 -2.30
N ALA A 51 14.57 1.35 -1.67
CA ALA A 51 13.23 1.32 -2.26
C ALA A 51 13.19 2.06 -3.61
N LYS A 52 13.77 3.26 -3.65
CA LYS A 52 13.84 4.05 -4.89
C LYS A 52 14.58 3.31 -6.00
N ARG A 53 15.76 2.74 -5.73
CA ARG A 53 16.53 1.99 -6.75
C ARG A 53 15.73 0.85 -7.35
N ALA A 54 15.02 0.10 -6.52
CA ALA A 54 14.17 -1.00 -6.97
C ALA A 54 13.02 -0.50 -7.87
N LEU A 55 12.36 0.58 -7.47
CA LEU A 55 11.26 1.17 -8.24
C LEU A 55 11.73 1.80 -9.55
N ASP A 56 12.88 2.49 -9.56
CA ASP A 56 13.47 3.05 -10.79
C ASP A 56 13.75 1.94 -11.84
N MET A 57 14.12 0.74 -11.40
CA MET A 57 14.39 -0.39 -12.30
C MET A 57 13.15 -0.95 -12.98
N CYS A 58 11.97 -0.73 -12.43
CA CYS A 58 10.70 -1.22 -12.96
C CYS A 58 9.67 -0.10 -13.20
N GLU A 59 10.11 1.13 -13.38
CA GLU A 59 9.22 2.28 -13.62
C GLU A 59 8.36 2.09 -14.87
N LYS A 60 8.91 1.48 -15.92
CA LYS A 60 8.22 1.24 -17.19
C LYS A 60 7.05 0.28 -17.09
N GLU A 61 7.03 -0.57 -16.09
CA GLU A 61 5.98 -1.54 -15.81
C GLU A 61 4.74 -0.90 -15.19
N ASN A 62 4.79 0.42 -14.90
CA ASN A 62 3.68 1.25 -14.47
C ASN A 62 2.87 0.63 -13.33
N LEU A 63 3.53 0.39 -12.18
CA LEU A 63 2.84 0.00 -10.96
C LEU A 63 1.89 1.11 -10.50
N PHE A 64 0.66 0.75 -10.16
CA PHE A 64 -0.32 1.69 -9.62
C PHE A 64 0.12 2.22 -8.25
N PHE A 65 0.61 1.32 -7.38
CA PHE A 65 1.28 1.67 -6.13
C PHE A 65 2.29 0.60 -5.69
N ILE A 66 3.17 1.01 -4.80
CA ILE A 66 3.99 0.14 -3.97
C ILE A 66 3.49 0.22 -2.53
N GLU A 67 3.10 -0.94 -1.97
CA GLU A 67 2.53 -1.07 -0.63
C GLU A 67 3.63 -1.40 0.40
N THR A 68 3.58 -0.72 1.55
CA THR A 68 4.44 -0.93 2.71
C THR A 68 5.94 -1.05 2.39
N PRO A 69 6.51 -0.08 1.62
CA PRO A 69 7.90 -0.18 1.17
C PRO A 69 8.92 -0.06 2.31
N LEU A 70 8.62 0.71 3.35
CA LEU A 70 9.54 1.07 4.44
C LEU A 70 8.93 0.72 5.82
N PRO A 71 9.75 0.65 6.88
CA PRO A 71 9.26 0.54 8.25
C PRO A 71 8.21 1.61 8.56
N ILE A 72 7.17 1.22 9.30
CA ILE A 72 5.99 2.07 9.57
C ILE A 72 6.34 3.37 10.29
N GLU A 73 7.42 3.36 11.07
CA GLU A 73 7.90 4.51 11.84
C GLU A 73 8.72 5.50 11.00
N ASP A 74 9.21 5.10 9.81
CA ASP A 74 10.06 5.94 8.96
C ASP A 74 9.24 6.87 8.06
N LEU A 75 8.46 7.77 8.67
CA LEU A 75 7.66 8.75 7.95
C LEU A 75 8.52 9.71 7.10
N GLU A 76 9.73 10.03 7.56
CA GLU A 76 10.64 10.91 6.81
C GLU A 76 11.22 10.21 5.58
N GLY A 77 11.57 8.92 5.71
CA GLY A 77 11.99 8.10 4.58
C GLY A 77 10.87 7.93 3.56
N LEU A 78 9.65 7.68 4.04
CA LEU A 78 8.46 7.54 3.21
C LEU A 78 8.16 8.84 2.41
N ASN A 79 8.25 9.99 3.06
CA ASN A 79 8.12 11.30 2.41
C ASN A 79 9.17 11.50 1.30
N LYS A 80 10.44 11.19 1.60
CA LYS A 80 11.51 11.28 0.59
C LYS A 80 11.27 10.33 -0.58
N LEU A 81 10.81 9.12 -0.31
CA LEU A 81 10.47 8.14 -1.35
C LEU A 81 9.35 8.65 -2.23
N SER A 82 8.21 9.04 -1.65
CA SER A 82 7.04 9.54 -2.36
C SER A 82 7.39 10.72 -3.30
N GLN A 83 8.25 11.63 -2.86
CA GLN A 83 8.68 12.76 -3.69
C GLN A 83 9.70 12.40 -4.79
N SER A 84 10.29 11.21 -4.74
CA SER A 84 11.41 10.83 -5.61
C SER A 84 11.07 9.76 -6.64
N VAL A 85 9.87 9.18 -6.62
CA VAL A 85 9.41 8.14 -7.54
C VAL A 85 8.09 8.51 -8.20
N GLN A 86 7.80 7.93 -9.38
CA GLN A 86 6.52 8.10 -10.06
C GLN A 86 5.44 7.14 -9.54
N THR A 87 5.87 5.98 -9.05
CA THR A 87 4.97 4.99 -8.45
C THR A 87 4.40 5.53 -7.15
N ARG A 88 3.07 5.48 -6.98
CA ARG A 88 2.42 5.90 -5.73
C ARG A 88 2.92 5.06 -4.56
N THR A 89 3.14 5.71 -3.44
CA THR A 89 3.43 5.04 -2.16
C THR A 89 2.15 4.75 -1.40
N ALA A 90 2.00 3.52 -0.91
CA ALA A 90 0.85 3.06 -0.14
C ALA A 90 1.30 2.48 1.20
N THR A 91 0.61 2.79 2.29
CA THR A 91 0.84 2.18 3.61
C THR A 91 -0.33 2.46 4.56
N GLY A 92 -0.33 1.85 5.73
CA GLY A 92 -1.30 2.14 6.78
C GLY A 92 -1.98 0.91 7.38
N GLU A 93 -1.72 -0.28 6.87
CA GLU A 93 -2.34 -1.54 7.31
C GLU A 93 -2.16 -1.85 8.80
N MET A 94 -1.04 -1.41 9.39
CA MET A 94 -0.70 -1.67 10.79
C MET A 94 -1.09 -0.53 11.74
N LEU A 95 -1.56 0.61 11.23
CA LEU A 95 -1.93 1.77 12.04
C LEU A 95 -3.18 1.48 12.87
N GLN A 96 -3.15 1.88 14.15
CA GLN A 96 -4.19 1.52 15.10
C GLN A 96 -5.14 2.67 15.43
N THR A 97 -4.78 3.89 15.07
CA THR A 97 -5.60 5.08 15.33
C THR A 97 -5.69 5.97 14.11
N ARG A 98 -6.79 6.74 14.01
CA ARG A 98 -6.90 7.78 12.97
C ARG A 98 -5.77 8.81 13.07
N TYR A 99 -5.22 9.07 14.26
CA TYR A 99 -4.16 10.05 14.46
C TYR A 99 -2.86 9.61 13.80
N GLU A 100 -2.52 8.33 13.91
CA GLU A 100 -1.38 7.75 13.18
C GLU A 100 -1.60 7.82 11.67
N CYS A 101 -2.82 7.53 11.19
CA CYS A 101 -3.17 7.68 9.78
C CYS A 101 -3.01 9.15 9.31
N PHE A 102 -3.46 10.10 10.12
CA PHE A 102 -3.31 11.54 9.79
C PHE A 102 -1.84 11.96 9.75
N GLU A 103 -1.02 11.52 10.71
CA GLU A 103 0.43 11.76 10.71
C GLU A 103 1.08 11.15 9.45
N THR A 104 0.70 9.93 9.09
CA THR A 104 1.21 9.26 7.89
C THR A 104 0.85 10.00 6.62
N ILE A 105 -0.38 10.50 6.50
CA ILE A 105 -0.82 11.32 5.37
C ILE A 105 -0.03 12.63 5.30
N ILE A 106 0.10 13.35 6.42
CA ILE A 106 0.70 14.69 6.44
C ILE A 106 2.23 14.65 6.38
N ARG A 107 2.86 13.80 7.20
CA ARG A 107 4.33 13.75 7.33
C ARG A 107 4.96 12.72 6.40
N GLY A 108 4.31 11.57 6.24
CA GLY A 108 4.74 10.52 5.32
C GLY A 108 4.48 10.88 3.86
N ASN A 109 3.57 11.84 3.60
CA ASN A 109 3.22 12.30 2.25
C ASN A 109 2.86 11.15 1.31
N VAL A 110 2.10 10.19 1.83
CA VAL A 110 1.68 9.01 1.08
C VAL A 110 0.63 9.34 0.04
N ASP A 111 0.64 8.62 -1.06
CA ASP A 111 -0.36 8.76 -2.13
C ASP A 111 -1.61 7.93 -1.85
N VAL A 112 -1.46 6.85 -1.07
CA VAL A 112 -2.53 5.91 -0.73
C VAL A 112 -2.43 5.55 0.75
N ILE A 113 -3.53 5.73 1.49
CA ILE A 113 -3.64 5.26 2.88
C ILE A 113 -4.48 3.99 2.95
N GLN A 114 -4.06 3.01 3.76
CA GLN A 114 -4.65 1.67 3.81
C GLN A 114 -5.17 1.30 5.21
N PRO A 115 -6.19 2.00 5.75
CA PRO A 115 -6.70 1.69 7.07
C PRO A 115 -7.35 0.30 7.12
N ASP A 116 -7.00 -0.51 8.11
CA ASP A 116 -7.71 -1.74 8.42
C ASP A 116 -8.83 -1.44 9.43
N VAL A 117 -10.09 -1.67 9.03
CA VAL A 117 -11.26 -1.41 9.89
C VAL A 117 -11.16 -2.14 11.23
N GLY A 118 -10.57 -3.34 11.24
CA GLY A 118 -10.38 -4.14 12.45
C GLY A 118 -9.25 -3.66 13.36
N ARG A 119 -8.40 -2.74 12.89
CA ARG A 119 -7.26 -2.20 13.65
C ARG A 119 -7.43 -0.74 14.04
N VAL A 120 -7.90 0.09 13.11
CA VAL A 120 -7.97 1.55 13.27
C VAL A 120 -9.07 2.03 14.23
N GLY A 121 -9.83 1.10 14.82
CA GLY A 121 -10.90 1.42 15.79
C GLY A 121 -12.31 1.30 15.25
N GLY A 122 -12.51 0.51 14.19
CA GLY A 122 -13.82 0.21 13.59
C GLY A 122 -14.26 1.19 12.51
N LEU A 123 -15.47 0.99 11.99
CA LEU A 123 -16.01 1.76 10.87
C LEU A 123 -16.04 3.27 11.08
N THR A 124 -16.37 3.72 12.30
CA THR A 124 -16.45 5.15 12.62
C THR A 124 -15.07 5.83 12.49
N GLU A 125 -14.04 5.21 13.01
CA GLU A 125 -12.68 5.76 12.93
C GLU A 125 -12.11 5.65 11.52
N ALA A 126 -12.33 4.52 10.86
CA ALA A 126 -11.94 4.31 9.47
C ALA A 126 -12.60 5.34 8.52
N LYS A 127 -13.89 5.65 8.73
CA LYS A 127 -14.59 6.69 7.94
C LYS A 127 -13.96 8.07 8.12
N ARG A 128 -13.54 8.42 9.34
CA ARG A 128 -12.83 9.69 9.59
C ARG A 128 -11.47 9.74 8.88
N VAL A 129 -10.79 8.58 8.75
CA VAL A 129 -9.57 8.51 7.94
C VAL A 129 -9.89 8.73 6.47
N CYS A 130 -10.95 8.11 5.95
CA CYS A 130 -11.38 8.30 4.57
C CYS A 130 -11.70 9.78 4.27
N ASP A 131 -12.48 10.44 5.13
CA ASP A 131 -12.85 11.84 4.95
C ASP A 131 -11.61 12.75 4.94
N PHE A 132 -10.69 12.50 5.86
CA PHE A 132 -9.44 13.27 5.92
C PHE A 132 -8.54 13.03 4.69
N ALA A 133 -8.43 11.79 4.24
CA ALA A 133 -7.68 11.43 3.04
C ALA A 133 -8.26 12.11 1.79
N GLU A 134 -9.59 12.08 1.64
CA GLU A 134 -10.32 12.75 0.55
C GLU A 134 -10.06 14.27 0.54
N ASP A 135 -10.13 14.92 1.70
CA ASP A 135 -9.81 16.35 1.85
C ASP A 135 -8.35 16.69 1.48
N LYS A 136 -7.45 15.71 1.57
CA LYS A 136 -6.03 15.87 1.22
C LYS A 136 -5.67 15.38 -0.19
N GLY A 137 -6.62 14.85 -0.94
CA GLY A 137 -6.39 14.29 -2.26
C GLY A 137 -5.61 12.96 -2.23
N VAL A 138 -5.62 12.26 -1.10
CA VAL A 138 -4.98 10.96 -0.89
C VAL A 138 -5.98 9.85 -1.17
N LEU A 139 -5.59 8.84 -1.92
CA LEU A 139 -6.42 7.68 -2.19
C LEU A 139 -6.55 6.79 -0.95
N VAL A 140 -7.66 6.06 -0.88
CA VAL A 140 -7.92 5.08 0.18
C VAL A 140 -8.07 3.70 -0.43
N VAL A 141 -7.30 2.73 0.03
CA VAL A 141 -7.46 1.32 -0.33
C VAL A 141 -7.46 0.51 0.96
N PRO A 142 -8.62 0.23 1.57
CA PRO A 142 -8.67 -0.41 2.87
C PRO A 142 -7.99 -1.77 2.87
N HIS A 143 -7.08 -1.97 3.83
CA HIS A 143 -6.47 -3.27 4.10
C HIS A 143 -7.52 -4.23 4.67
N CYS A 144 -7.55 -5.46 4.16
CA CYS A 144 -8.44 -6.50 4.69
C CYS A 144 -7.84 -7.90 4.53
N TRP A 145 -7.29 -8.43 5.60
CA TRP A 145 -6.59 -9.72 5.59
C TRP A 145 -7.10 -10.71 6.65
N LYS A 146 -8.34 -10.62 7.13
CA LYS A 146 -8.75 -11.43 8.29
C LYS A 146 -9.99 -12.30 8.10
N SER A 147 -11.14 -11.70 7.86
CA SER A 147 -12.40 -12.43 7.92
C SER A 147 -13.46 -11.86 6.97
N ALA A 148 -14.48 -12.65 6.67
CA ALA A 148 -15.63 -12.19 5.90
C ALA A 148 -16.31 -10.95 6.49
N ILE A 149 -16.33 -10.80 7.83
CA ILE A 149 -16.84 -9.61 8.49
C ILE A 149 -15.97 -8.39 8.17
N GLY A 150 -14.64 -8.56 8.19
CA GLY A 150 -13.69 -7.50 7.80
C GLY A 150 -13.89 -7.09 6.34
N ILE A 151 -14.02 -8.04 5.42
CA ILE A 151 -14.29 -7.79 3.99
C ILE A 151 -15.61 -7.02 3.83
N ALA A 152 -16.68 -7.46 4.48
CA ALA A 152 -17.96 -6.77 4.43
C ALA A 152 -17.85 -5.33 4.97
N ALA A 153 -17.20 -5.14 6.11
CA ALA A 153 -16.99 -3.82 6.70
C ALA A 153 -16.16 -2.89 5.77
N SER A 154 -15.07 -3.40 5.21
CA SER A 154 -14.22 -2.65 4.26
C SER A 154 -14.97 -2.32 2.97
N THR A 155 -15.81 -3.22 2.45
CA THR A 155 -16.66 -2.98 1.28
C THR A 155 -17.64 -1.84 1.55
N HIS A 156 -18.33 -1.86 2.71
CA HIS A 156 -19.24 -0.78 3.09
C HIS A 156 -18.51 0.55 3.28
N LEU A 157 -17.33 0.54 3.91
CA LEU A 157 -16.48 1.73 4.05
C LEU A 157 -16.12 2.31 2.69
N SER A 158 -15.62 1.47 1.79
CA SER A 158 -15.18 1.89 0.44
C SER A 158 -16.29 2.53 -0.38
N ALA A 159 -17.52 2.06 -0.21
CA ALA A 159 -18.70 2.64 -0.88
C ALA A 159 -19.08 4.05 -0.36
N THR A 160 -18.45 4.54 0.70
CA THR A 160 -18.77 5.84 1.32
C THR A 160 -17.79 6.96 0.96
N THR A 161 -16.77 6.71 0.12
CA THR A 161 -15.79 7.70 -0.28
C THR A 161 -15.45 7.57 -1.77
N LEU A 162 -15.31 8.70 -2.45
CA LEU A 162 -14.90 8.75 -3.85
C LEU A 162 -13.38 8.52 -4.02
N ALA A 163 -12.62 8.68 -2.94
CA ALA A 163 -11.17 8.46 -2.94
C ALA A 163 -10.77 6.97 -2.96
N CYS A 164 -11.73 6.03 -2.92
CA CYS A 164 -11.46 4.60 -2.86
C CYS A 164 -11.65 3.89 -4.21
N PRO A 165 -10.59 3.75 -5.03
CA PRO A 165 -10.68 3.08 -6.33
C PRO A 165 -10.68 1.56 -6.22
N TYR A 166 -10.16 0.99 -5.15
CA TYR A 166 -9.98 -0.45 -4.94
C TYR A 166 -10.20 -0.83 -3.47
N ILE A 167 -10.51 -2.10 -3.25
CA ILE A 167 -10.47 -2.75 -1.93
C ILE A 167 -9.56 -3.96 -2.02
N GLU A 168 -8.90 -4.30 -0.93
CA GLU A 168 -8.19 -5.55 -0.83
C GLU A 168 -9.18 -6.70 -0.65
N PHE A 169 -9.05 -7.72 -1.48
CA PHE A 169 -9.89 -8.90 -1.43
C PHE A 169 -9.03 -10.16 -1.56
N LEU A 170 -9.09 -11.04 -0.59
CA LEU A 170 -8.45 -12.33 -0.65
C LEU A 170 -9.29 -13.30 -1.45
N PRO A 171 -8.79 -13.85 -2.56
CA PRO A 171 -9.55 -14.76 -3.42
C PRO A 171 -9.73 -16.16 -2.81
N ASN A 172 -9.08 -16.43 -1.68
CA ASN A 172 -9.02 -17.76 -1.10
C ASN A 172 -10.00 -17.93 0.05
N GLU A 173 -10.79 -18.96 -0.10
CA GLU A 173 -11.46 -19.77 0.91
C GLU A 173 -11.77 -19.08 2.25
N LEU A 174 -12.87 -18.41 2.25
CA LEU A 174 -13.55 -18.01 3.48
C LEU A 174 -14.28 -19.21 4.08
#